data_ffbdb49e485179d1570a100b2623687b
#
_entry.id   ffbdb49e485179d1570a100b2623687b
#
_cell.length_a   1.000
_cell.length_b   1.000
_cell.length_c   1.000
_cell.angle_alpha   90.00
_cell.angle_beta   90.00
_cell.angle_gamma   90.00
#
_symmetry.space_group_name_H-M   'P 1'
#
loop_
_entity.id
_entity.type
_entity.pdbx_description
1 polymer ?
#
loop_
_entity_poly.entity_id
_entity_poly.type
_entity_poly.pdbx_seq_one_letter_code
_entity_poly.pdbx_strand_id
1 'polypeptide(L)'
;MLRSVGGVERNAVTDSTSAATAAQPVPGRWKALAVLAAGLSLIILDGTIVGVALPTMISALNLNLTDAQWVSAIYNVIFAALLLGAGRLGDRVGRRTTFAAGVVLFIGGSLLAAMASGSGSLIASRAVQGVGGALVLPSTLSSVNSLFQGKDRAAAFGIWGAVMSGMAALGPVSYTHLRA
;
A
#
# COMPACT_ATOMS: atom_id res chain seq x y z
N MET A 1 -21.96 25.99 -58.30
CA MET A 1 -22.48 24.76 -57.69
C MET A 1 -21.32 23.77 -57.45
N LEU A 2 -20.34 24.14 -56.62
CA LEU A 2 -19.18 23.31 -56.26
C LEU A 2 -18.64 23.77 -54.87
N ARG A 3 -19.37 23.42 -53.78
CA ARG A 3 -18.89 23.74 -52.43
C ARG A 3 -19.50 22.83 -51.37
N SER A 4 -19.25 21.50 -51.44
CA SER A 4 -19.72 20.61 -50.38
C SER A 4 -18.97 19.27 -50.26
N VAL A 5 -17.77 19.08 -50.85
CA VAL A 5 -17.08 17.80 -50.79
C VAL A 5 -15.93 17.80 -49.78
N GLY A 6 -15.42 18.96 -49.36
CA GLY A 6 -14.26 19.05 -48.48
C GLY A 6 -14.49 18.92 -46.97
N GLY A 7 -15.75 18.86 -46.51
CA GLY A 7 -16.09 18.83 -45.08
C GLY A 7 -16.22 17.42 -44.50
N VAL A 8 -16.63 16.46 -45.32
CA VAL A 8 -16.92 15.07 -44.87
C VAL A 8 -15.63 14.26 -44.68
N GLU A 9 -14.64 14.49 -45.55
CA GLU A 9 -13.35 13.75 -45.44
C GLU A 9 -12.50 14.18 -44.23
N ARG A 10 -12.57 15.42 -43.81
CA ARG A 10 -11.81 15.90 -42.64
C ARG A 10 -12.33 15.35 -41.32
N ASN A 11 -13.62 15.13 -41.19
CA ASN A 11 -14.21 14.54 -39.99
C ASN A 11 -13.94 13.04 -39.90
N ALA A 12 -13.90 12.32 -41.01
CA ALA A 12 -13.57 10.88 -41.00
C ALA A 12 -12.10 10.59 -40.65
N VAL A 13 -11.17 11.50 -41.04
CA VAL A 13 -9.74 11.35 -40.71
C VAL A 13 -9.47 11.71 -39.24
N THR A 14 -10.17 12.70 -38.67
CA THR A 14 -10.04 13.06 -37.25
C THR A 14 -10.66 12.01 -36.32
N ASP A 15 -11.76 11.38 -36.71
CA ASP A 15 -12.38 10.30 -35.92
C ASP A 15 -11.54 9.01 -35.94
N SER A 16 -10.91 8.66 -37.07
CA SER A 16 -10.03 7.48 -37.16
C SER A 16 -8.73 7.64 -36.36
N THR A 17 -8.22 8.89 -36.20
CA THR A 17 -7.02 9.17 -35.40
C THR A 17 -7.33 9.20 -33.89
N SER A 18 -8.56 9.58 -33.50
CA SER A 18 -9.00 9.58 -32.10
C SER A 18 -9.29 8.19 -31.55
N ALA A 19 -9.65 7.23 -32.41
CA ALA A 19 -9.89 5.82 -32.01
C ALA A 19 -8.62 5.00 -31.82
N ALA A 20 -7.47 5.48 -32.32
CA ALA A 20 -6.22 4.72 -32.35
C ALA A 20 -5.33 4.85 -31.07
N THR A 21 -5.75 5.63 -30.06
CA THR A 21 -4.97 5.79 -28.83
C THR A 21 -5.66 5.13 -27.63
N ALA A 22 -6.28 4.00 -27.81
CA ALA A 22 -6.55 3.08 -26.70
C ALA A 22 -5.21 2.49 -26.25
N ALA A 23 -4.64 3.06 -25.17
CA ALA A 23 -3.38 2.61 -24.61
C ALA A 23 -3.43 1.09 -24.40
N GLN A 24 -2.55 0.35 -25.07
CA GLN A 24 -2.52 -1.09 -24.99
C GLN A 24 -2.28 -1.55 -23.55
N PRO A 25 -2.96 -2.59 -23.10
CA PRO A 25 -2.80 -3.09 -21.73
C PRO A 25 -1.35 -3.50 -21.48
N VAL A 26 -0.73 -2.94 -20.44
CA VAL A 26 0.64 -3.29 -20.05
C VAL A 26 0.69 -4.79 -19.74
N PRO A 27 1.56 -5.60 -20.42
CA PRO A 27 1.70 -7.01 -20.12
C PRO A 27 2.09 -7.24 -18.66
N GLY A 28 1.43 -8.19 -17.98
CA GLY A 28 1.75 -8.50 -16.59
C GLY A 28 1.16 -7.56 -15.53
N ARG A 29 0.31 -6.60 -15.88
CA ARG A 29 -0.31 -5.64 -14.94
C ARG A 29 -1.04 -6.30 -13.77
N TRP A 30 -1.70 -7.44 -13.99
CA TRP A 30 -2.38 -8.20 -12.94
C TRP A 30 -1.40 -8.86 -11.95
N LYS A 31 -0.23 -9.32 -12.44
CA LYS A 31 0.86 -9.81 -11.56
C LYS A 31 1.42 -8.66 -10.71
N ALA A 32 1.59 -7.48 -11.31
CA ALA A 32 2.00 -6.30 -10.57
C ALA A 32 0.97 -5.92 -9.48
N LEU A 33 -0.33 -5.97 -9.79
CA LEU A 33 -1.39 -5.75 -8.81
C LEU A 33 -1.31 -6.74 -7.65
N ALA A 34 -1.08 -8.03 -7.92
CA ALA A 34 -0.93 -9.05 -6.89
C ALA A 34 0.25 -8.77 -5.94
N VAL A 35 1.40 -8.35 -6.47
CA VAL A 35 2.57 -7.97 -5.67
C VAL A 35 2.29 -6.73 -4.82
N LEU A 36 1.64 -5.72 -5.39
CA LEU A 36 1.26 -4.50 -4.68
C LEU A 36 0.25 -4.79 -3.57
N ALA A 37 -0.74 -5.65 -3.86
CA ALA A 37 -1.73 -6.09 -2.88
C ALA A 37 -1.09 -6.90 -1.74
N ALA A 38 -0.13 -7.79 -2.04
CA ALA A 38 0.61 -8.54 -1.03
C ALA A 38 1.41 -7.62 -0.09
N GLY A 39 2.13 -6.62 -0.63
CA GLY A 39 2.84 -5.64 0.18
C GLY A 39 1.91 -4.83 1.09
N LEU A 40 0.73 -4.45 0.59
CA LEU A 40 -0.28 -3.76 1.39
C LEU A 40 -0.87 -4.66 2.47
N SER A 41 -1.10 -5.94 2.15
CA SER A 41 -1.61 -6.94 3.09
C SER A 41 -0.71 -7.09 4.32
N LEU A 42 0.61 -7.05 4.14
CA LEU A 42 1.57 -7.11 5.25
C LEU A 42 1.35 -5.96 6.24
N ILE A 43 1.14 -4.74 5.73
CA ILE A 43 0.94 -3.56 6.57
C ILE A 43 -0.35 -3.66 7.36
N ILE A 44 -1.43 -4.11 6.72
CA ILE A 44 -2.75 -4.23 7.37
C ILE A 44 -2.74 -5.33 8.42
N LEU A 45 -2.16 -6.51 8.09
CA LEU A 45 -2.02 -7.62 9.03
C LEU A 45 -1.19 -7.22 10.26
N ASP A 46 -0.07 -6.51 10.07
CA ASP A 46 0.76 -6.05 11.17
C ASP A 46 -0.03 -5.16 12.14
N GLY A 47 -0.79 -4.19 11.62
CA GLY A 47 -1.64 -3.32 12.44
C GLY A 47 -2.69 -4.08 13.24
N THR A 48 -3.31 -5.10 12.65
CA THR A 48 -4.31 -5.93 13.33
C THR A 48 -3.68 -6.88 14.35
N ILE A 49 -2.54 -7.49 14.02
CA ILE A 49 -1.79 -8.37 14.92
C ILE A 49 -1.31 -7.60 16.15
N VAL A 50 -0.71 -6.42 15.96
CA VAL A 50 -0.23 -5.59 17.07
C VAL A 50 -1.37 -5.17 17.98
N GLY A 51 -2.53 -4.76 17.41
CA GLY A 51 -3.71 -4.39 18.19
C GLY A 51 -4.19 -5.50 19.10
N VAL A 52 -4.17 -6.74 18.63
CA VAL A 52 -4.62 -7.92 19.38
C VAL A 52 -3.52 -8.48 20.30
N ALA A 53 -2.25 -8.41 19.89
CA ALA A 53 -1.11 -8.92 20.68
C ALA A 53 -0.65 -7.93 21.78
N LEU A 54 -1.08 -6.68 21.76
CA LEU A 54 -0.64 -5.65 22.69
C LEU A 54 -0.76 -6.04 24.16
N PRO A 55 -1.86 -6.66 24.65
CA PRO A 55 -1.93 -7.12 26.04
C PRO A 55 -0.88 -8.14 26.39
N THR A 56 -0.57 -9.06 25.47
CA THR A 56 0.50 -10.07 25.66
C THR A 56 1.89 -9.41 25.66
N MET A 57 2.12 -8.40 24.80
CA MET A 57 3.37 -7.66 24.79
C MET A 57 3.59 -6.88 26.08
N ILE A 58 2.54 -6.28 26.64
CA ILE A 58 2.59 -5.58 27.92
C ILE A 58 3.09 -6.51 29.04
N SER A 59 2.51 -7.70 29.14
CA SER A 59 2.91 -8.67 30.18
C SER A 59 4.28 -9.28 29.93
N ALA A 60 4.63 -9.61 28.68
CA ALA A 60 5.89 -10.27 28.33
C ALA A 60 7.11 -9.35 28.45
N LEU A 61 6.97 -8.06 28.13
CA LEU A 61 8.04 -7.06 28.14
C LEU A 61 7.95 -6.10 29.33
N ASN A 62 7.04 -6.34 30.28
CA ASN A 62 6.78 -5.50 31.44
C ASN A 62 6.58 -4.00 31.06
N LEU A 63 5.80 -3.75 30.01
CA LEU A 63 5.52 -2.43 29.53
C LEU A 63 4.59 -1.69 30.48
N ASN A 64 4.86 -0.42 30.72
CA ASN A 64 3.90 0.47 31.38
C ASN A 64 2.85 0.97 30.37
N LEU A 65 1.80 1.61 30.87
CA LEU A 65 0.72 2.13 30.02
C LEU A 65 1.20 3.13 28.97
N THR A 66 2.15 3.97 29.32
CA THR A 66 2.75 4.96 28.43
C THR A 66 3.54 4.28 27.30
N ASP A 67 4.33 3.26 27.62
CA ASP A 67 5.06 2.46 26.60
C ASP A 67 4.10 1.80 25.62
N ALA A 68 3.02 1.18 26.12
CA ALA A 68 2.01 0.55 25.29
C ALA A 68 1.31 1.54 24.32
N GLN A 69 1.04 2.75 24.80
CA GLN A 69 0.52 3.83 23.97
C GLN A 69 1.51 4.24 22.88
N TRP A 70 2.81 4.39 23.22
CA TRP A 70 3.84 4.74 22.25
C TRP A 70 4.08 3.65 21.21
N VAL A 71 4.06 2.38 21.59
CA VAL A 71 4.15 1.25 20.63
C VAL A 71 3.10 1.35 19.53
N SER A 72 1.86 1.73 19.90
CA SER A 72 0.77 1.89 18.94
C SER A 72 0.83 3.23 18.20
N ALA A 73 1.16 4.32 18.89
CA ALA A 73 1.10 5.67 18.35
C ALA A 73 2.24 5.99 17.40
N ILE A 74 3.49 5.58 17.71
CA ILE A 74 4.68 5.97 16.96
C ILE A 74 4.62 5.55 15.49
N TYR A 75 4.10 4.35 15.22
CA TYR A 75 3.88 3.88 13.87
C TYR A 75 2.97 4.85 13.09
N ASN A 76 1.80 5.18 13.66
CA ASN A 76 0.82 6.05 13.01
C ASN A 76 1.34 7.48 12.83
N VAL A 77 2.07 8.01 13.81
CA VAL A 77 2.66 9.36 13.75
C VAL A 77 3.69 9.45 12.62
N ILE A 78 4.63 8.52 12.56
CA ILE A 78 5.66 8.49 11.51
C ILE A 78 5.04 8.22 10.15
N PHE A 79 4.12 7.25 10.07
CA PHE A 79 3.39 6.95 8.85
C PHE A 79 2.69 8.20 8.29
N ALA A 80 1.91 8.89 9.11
CA ALA A 80 1.18 10.09 8.70
C ALA A 80 2.12 11.25 8.32
N ALA A 81 3.17 11.49 9.11
CA ALA A 81 4.13 12.57 8.87
C ALA A 81 4.89 12.39 7.55
N LEU A 82 5.22 11.16 7.19
CA LEU A 82 6.00 10.87 5.99
C LEU A 82 5.16 10.61 4.74
N LEU A 83 3.86 10.40 4.86
CA LEU A 83 2.98 9.98 3.76
C LEU A 83 3.07 10.90 2.54
N LEU A 84 3.02 12.22 2.74
CA LEU A 84 3.11 13.20 1.67
C LEU A 84 4.51 13.27 1.05
N GLY A 85 5.55 13.18 1.87
CA GLY A 85 6.94 13.14 1.43
C GLY A 85 7.26 11.89 0.62
N ALA A 86 6.76 10.75 1.08
CA ALA A 86 6.91 9.46 0.42
C ALA A 86 6.25 9.43 -0.97
N GLY A 87 5.09 10.06 -1.14
CA GLY A 87 4.47 10.23 -2.45
C GLY A 87 5.37 10.98 -3.43
N ARG A 88 5.91 12.13 -3.02
CA ARG A 88 6.86 12.91 -3.84
C ARG A 88 8.17 12.16 -4.13
N LEU A 89 8.66 11.39 -3.17
CA LEU A 89 9.85 10.56 -3.35
C LEU A 89 9.59 9.48 -4.41
N GLY A 90 8.43 8.82 -4.38
CA GLY A 90 8.02 7.84 -5.36
C GLY A 90 7.93 8.39 -6.78
N ASP A 91 7.53 9.65 -6.94
CA ASP A 91 7.50 10.32 -8.24
C ASP A 91 8.91 10.68 -8.76
N ARG A 92 9.89 10.95 -7.87
CA ARG A 92 11.28 11.30 -8.25
C ARG A 92 12.16 10.07 -8.46
N VAL A 93 12.14 9.12 -7.55
CA VAL A 93 13.06 7.96 -7.54
C VAL A 93 12.45 6.77 -8.30
N GLY A 94 11.14 6.82 -8.52
CA GLY A 94 10.38 5.76 -9.17
C GLY A 94 9.57 4.92 -8.18
N ARG A 95 8.31 4.69 -8.54
CA ARG A 95 7.32 4.01 -7.69
C ARG A 95 7.71 2.59 -7.31
N ARG A 96 8.32 1.85 -8.26
CA ARG A 96 8.79 0.48 -8.04
C ARG A 96 9.89 0.41 -6.98
N THR A 97 10.87 1.32 -7.07
CA THR A 97 11.99 1.39 -6.14
C THR A 97 11.50 1.80 -4.75
N THR A 98 10.64 2.81 -4.68
CA THR A 98 10.06 3.29 -3.41
C THR A 98 9.21 2.23 -2.74
N PHE A 99 8.40 1.49 -3.51
CA PHE A 99 7.62 0.36 -3.01
C PHE A 99 8.53 -0.74 -2.44
N ALA A 100 9.54 -1.17 -3.20
CA ALA A 100 10.47 -2.21 -2.77
C ALA A 100 11.24 -1.80 -1.50
N ALA A 101 11.75 -0.57 -1.45
CA ALA A 101 12.42 -0.03 -0.27
C ALA A 101 11.47 0.00 0.94
N GLY A 102 10.22 0.42 0.75
CA GLY A 102 9.20 0.43 1.79
C GLY A 102 8.92 -0.98 2.34
N VAL A 103 8.76 -1.97 1.47
CA VAL A 103 8.54 -3.37 1.88
C VAL A 103 9.74 -3.91 2.65
N VAL A 104 10.97 -3.68 2.18
CA VAL A 104 12.20 -4.12 2.86
C VAL A 104 12.33 -3.48 4.24
N LEU A 105 12.10 -2.17 4.36
CA LEU A 105 12.11 -1.48 5.65
C LEU A 105 11.02 -2.01 6.59
N PHE A 106 9.82 -2.27 6.06
CA PHE A 106 8.72 -2.79 6.85
C PHE A 106 9.02 -4.20 7.40
N ILE A 107 9.52 -5.10 6.55
CA ILE A 107 9.93 -6.46 6.96
C ILE A 107 11.09 -6.38 7.95
N GLY A 108 12.09 -5.54 7.70
CA GLY A 108 13.20 -5.31 8.62
C GLY A 108 12.72 -4.82 10.00
N GLY A 109 11.79 -3.85 10.02
CA GLY A 109 11.15 -3.39 11.25
C GLY A 109 10.37 -4.48 11.97
N SER A 110 9.67 -5.35 11.23
CA SER A 110 8.93 -6.49 11.79
C SER A 110 9.88 -7.51 12.45
N LEU A 111 11.02 -7.81 11.81
CA LEU A 111 12.05 -8.68 12.39
C LEU A 111 12.66 -8.06 13.65
N LEU A 112 12.95 -6.77 13.65
CA LEU A 112 13.44 -6.04 14.82
C LEU A 112 12.41 -6.07 15.96
N ALA A 113 11.10 -5.92 15.64
CA ALA A 113 10.05 -6.02 16.63
C ALA A 113 9.95 -7.42 17.26
N ALA A 114 10.14 -8.47 16.46
CA ALA A 114 10.14 -9.85 16.94
C ALA A 114 11.33 -10.16 17.86
N MET A 115 12.44 -9.44 17.72
CA MET A 115 13.65 -9.56 18.54
C MET A 115 13.70 -8.54 19.69
N ALA A 116 12.64 -7.74 19.87
CA ALA A 116 12.62 -6.70 20.90
C ALA A 116 12.65 -7.31 22.31
N SER A 117 13.56 -6.81 23.15
CA SER A 117 13.74 -7.22 24.53
C SER A 117 13.21 -6.22 25.55
N GLY A 118 12.60 -5.10 25.10
CA GLY A 118 12.06 -4.06 25.98
C GLY A 118 11.32 -2.99 25.19
N SER A 119 10.72 -2.02 25.90
CA SER A 119 9.90 -0.94 25.33
C SER A 119 10.62 -0.14 24.26
N GLY A 120 11.86 0.31 24.56
CA GLY A 120 12.62 1.14 23.62
C GLY A 120 12.92 0.48 22.28
N SER A 121 13.33 -0.79 22.28
CA SER A 121 13.59 -1.55 21.06
C SER A 121 12.30 -1.82 20.27
N LEU A 122 11.20 -2.08 20.96
CA LEU A 122 9.90 -2.26 20.32
C LEU A 122 9.39 -0.96 19.70
N ILE A 123 9.46 0.16 20.40
CA ILE A 123 9.07 1.48 19.89
C ILE A 123 9.93 1.87 18.68
N ALA A 124 11.25 1.64 18.73
CA ALA A 124 12.14 1.92 17.60
C ALA A 124 11.81 1.07 16.37
N SER A 125 11.52 -0.21 16.55
CA SER A 125 11.11 -1.09 15.44
C SER A 125 9.77 -0.64 14.81
N ARG A 126 8.80 -0.19 15.61
CA ARG A 126 7.52 0.39 15.15
C ARG A 126 7.76 1.68 14.36
N ALA A 127 8.74 2.49 14.76
CA ALA A 127 9.14 3.68 14.01
C ALA A 127 9.65 3.30 12.60
N VAL A 128 10.53 2.31 12.50
CA VAL A 128 11.02 1.80 11.20
C VAL A 128 9.89 1.24 10.33
N GLN A 129 8.96 0.49 10.92
CA GLN A 129 7.77 0.00 10.22
C GLN A 129 6.90 1.17 9.70
N GLY A 130 6.74 2.24 10.48
CA GLY A 130 6.02 3.44 10.07
C GLY A 130 6.61 4.10 8.82
N VAL A 131 7.95 4.19 8.75
CA VAL A 131 8.66 4.66 7.53
C VAL A 131 8.36 3.74 6.35
N GLY A 132 8.51 2.43 6.53
CA GLY A 132 8.24 1.43 5.49
C GLY A 132 6.81 1.54 4.96
N GLY A 133 5.82 1.57 5.84
CA GLY A 133 4.41 1.70 5.50
C GLY A 133 4.11 2.98 4.71
N ALA A 134 4.69 4.12 5.13
CA ALA A 134 4.54 5.41 4.46
C ALA A 134 5.07 5.40 3.01
N LEU A 135 6.09 4.61 2.72
CA LEU A 135 6.62 4.44 1.36
C LEU A 135 5.73 3.51 0.49
N VAL A 136 5.17 2.46 1.09
CA VAL A 136 4.38 1.45 0.36
C VAL A 136 3.04 2.00 -0.10
N LEU A 137 2.28 2.66 0.78
CA LEU A 137 0.88 3.03 0.49
C LEU A 137 0.74 3.96 -0.72
N PRO A 138 1.42 5.14 -0.81
CA PRO A 138 1.29 6.03 -1.96
C PRO A 138 1.87 5.40 -3.23
N SER A 139 2.94 4.60 -3.12
CA SER A 139 3.54 3.90 -4.25
C SER A 139 2.59 2.86 -4.84
N THR A 140 1.82 2.14 -4.00
CA THR A 140 0.80 1.18 -4.42
C THR A 140 -0.33 1.88 -5.16
N LEU A 141 -0.92 2.90 -4.54
CA LEU A 141 -2.06 3.65 -5.11
C LEU A 141 -1.69 4.28 -6.46
N SER A 142 -0.53 4.93 -6.53
CA SER A 142 -0.01 5.55 -7.74
C SER A 142 0.29 4.52 -8.84
N SER A 143 0.82 3.34 -8.49
CA SER A 143 1.09 2.25 -9.44
C SER A 143 -0.19 1.67 -10.00
N VAL A 144 -1.19 1.37 -9.18
CA VAL A 144 -2.51 0.89 -9.65
C VAL A 144 -3.13 1.91 -10.61
N ASN A 145 -3.08 3.20 -10.25
CA ASN A 145 -3.63 4.25 -11.08
C ASN A 145 -2.95 4.39 -12.46
N SER A 146 -1.66 4.10 -12.55
CA SER A 146 -0.91 4.18 -13.81
C SER A 146 -0.99 2.92 -14.68
N LEU A 147 -1.12 1.73 -14.06
CA LEU A 147 -1.15 0.46 -14.77
C LEU A 147 -2.55 0.12 -15.34
N PHE A 148 -3.60 0.68 -14.77
CA PHE A 148 -4.97 0.36 -15.13
C PHE A 148 -5.74 1.60 -15.59
N GLN A 149 -6.54 1.43 -16.65
CA GLN A 149 -7.38 2.48 -17.23
C GLN A 149 -8.81 1.98 -17.46
N GLY A 150 -9.76 2.89 -17.57
CA GLY A 150 -11.17 2.57 -17.88
C GLY A 150 -11.78 1.56 -16.90
N LYS A 151 -12.46 0.55 -17.43
CA LYS A 151 -13.16 -0.50 -16.66
C LYS A 151 -12.20 -1.35 -15.81
N ASP A 152 -10.99 -1.62 -16.31
CA ASP A 152 -10.00 -2.41 -15.60
C ASP A 152 -9.46 -1.69 -14.36
N ARG A 153 -9.45 -0.35 -14.38
CA ARG A 153 -9.08 0.45 -13.20
C ARG A 153 -10.08 0.29 -12.07
N ALA A 154 -11.38 0.29 -12.38
CA ALA A 154 -12.42 0.05 -11.39
C ALA A 154 -12.29 -1.35 -10.78
N ALA A 155 -12.05 -2.38 -11.61
CA ALA A 155 -11.81 -3.74 -11.15
C ALA A 155 -10.55 -3.84 -10.27
N ALA A 156 -9.43 -3.21 -10.67
CA ALA A 156 -8.19 -3.20 -9.89
C ALA A 156 -8.36 -2.54 -8.52
N PHE A 157 -9.07 -1.41 -8.43
CA PHE A 157 -9.41 -0.76 -7.17
C PHE A 157 -10.38 -1.59 -6.33
N GLY A 158 -11.32 -2.29 -6.96
CA GLY A 158 -12.23 -3.23 -6.27
C GLY A 158 -11.46 -4.38 -5.61
N ILE A 159 -10.52 -5.00 -6.32
CA ILE A 159 -9.65 -6.05 -5.78
C ILE A 159 -8.77 -5.49 -4.66
N TRP A 160 -8.15 -4.33 -4.88
CA TRP A 160 -7.32 -3.66 -3.89
C TRP A 160 -8.09 -3.37 -2.60
N GLY A 161 -9.31 -2.84 -2.70
CA GLY A 161 -10.19 -2.58 -1.56
C GLY A 161 -10.66 -3.86 -0.86
N ALA A 162 -10.97 -4.91 -1.62
CA ALA A 162 -11.36 -6.22 -1.08
C ALA A 162 -10.22 -6.88 -0.29
N VAL A 163 -8.97 -6.77 -0.76
CA VAL A 163 -7.78 -7.23 -0.04
C VAL A 163 -7.61 -6.45 1.27
N MET A 164 -7.74 -5.12 1.24
CA MET A 164 -7.66 -4.30 2.45
C MET A 164 -8.69 -4.73 3.50
N SER A 165 -9.95 -4.85 3.10
CA SER A 165 -11.04 -5.22 4.02
C SER A 165 -10.90 -6.66 4.51
N GLY A 166 -10.54 -7.59 3.63
CA GLY A 166 -10.33 -8.99 3.98
C GLY A 166 -9.19 -9.19 4.99
N MET A 167 -8.06 -8.51 4.79
CA MET A 167 -6.92 -8.60 5.71
C MET A 167 -7.21 -7.96 7.07
N ALA A 168 -7.97 -6.87 7.11
CA ALA A 168 -8.42 -6.27 8.36
C ALA A 168 -9.33 -7.22 9.18
N ALA A 169 -10.15 -8.04 8.52
CA ALA A 169 -11.01 -9.02 9.17
C ALA A 169 -10.24 -10.28 9.64
N LEU A 170 -9.16 -10.67 8.94
CA LEU A 170 -8.38 -11.87 9.28
C LEU A 170 -7.55 -11.71 10.56
N GLY A 171 -7.13 -10.50 10.93
CA GLY A 171 -6.33 -10.26 12.13
C GLY A 171 -6.99 -10.79 13.41
N PRO A 172 -8.22 -10.37 13.75
CA PRO A 172 -8.94 -10.86 14.92
C PRO A 172 -9.24 -12.37 14.89
N VAL A 173 -9.55 -12.91 13.70
CA VAL A 173 -9.89 -14.33 13.53
C VAL A 173 -8.67 -15.22 13.76
N SER A 174 -7.51 -14.86 13.23
CA SER A 174 -6.27 -15.64 13.41
C SER A 174 -5.85 -15.71 14.87
N TYR A 175 -6.04 -14.65 15.63
CA TYR A 175 -5.68 -14.64 17.05
C TYR A 175 -6.59 -15.51 17.92
N THR A 176 -7.90 -15.52 17.66
CA THR A 176 -8.82 -16.38 18.42
C THR A 176 -8.54 -17.85 18.21
N HIS A 177 -8.10 -18.27 17.02
CA HIS A 177 -7.76 -19.66 16.71
C HIS A 177 -6.38 -20.09 17.24
N LEU A 178 -5.42 -19.18 17.41
CA LEU A 178 -4.09 -19.50 17.95
C LEU A 178 -4.07 -19.60 19.48
N ARG A 179 -5.12 -19.15 20.17
CA ARG A 179 -5.25 -19.15 21.63
C ARG A 179 -6.18 -20.26 22.17
N ALA A 180 -6.86 -20.99 21.29
CA ALA A 180 -7.64 -22.18 21.60
C ALA A 180 -6.78 -23.45 21.50
#